data_43c6cb7c177d3dbc05c7b58eecf2191e
#
_entry.id   43c6cb7c177d3dbc05c7b58eecf2191e
#
_cell.length_a   1.000
_cell.length_b   1.000
_cell.length_c   1.000
_cell.angle_alpha   90.00
_cell.angle_beta   90.00
_cell.angle_gamma   90.00
#
_symmetry.space_group_name_H-M   'P 1'
#
loop_
_entity.id
_entity.type
_entity.pdbx_description
1 polymer ?
#
loop_
_entity_poly.entity_id
_entity_poly.type
_entity_poly.pdbx_seq_one_letter_code
_entity_poly.pdbx_strand_id
1 'polypeptide(L)'
;SLHDALPIFGFSSLLAETESKEECQDYIKIIQDNNDLLLRLISDILDLAKIEAGTFNFVYADLDVNEVCSEIIKSTGMKVKGDIKLLFEKQIPECHIYTDKNRFMQVITNFINNALKFTHEGTIALGYEQISSQKIKFYVRDTGVGIPANKINSVFERFVKLNNFAQGTGLGLSICKSIITQMEGEIGVDSTEGAGSCFWFTLPYHTNE
;
A
#
# COMPACT_ATOMS: atom_id res chain seq x y z
N SER A 1 10.77 -1.55 -16.14
CA SER A 1 11.89 -1.41 -17.09
C SER A 1 12.30 -2.79 -17.60
N LEU A 2 13.08 -2.85 -18.71
CA LEU A 2 13.66 -4.12 -19.19
C LEU A 2 14.45 -4.85 -18.08
N HIS A 3 15.01 -4.11 -17.13
CA HIS A 3 15.73 -4.68 -15.98
C HIS A 3 14.86 -5.55 -15.06
N ASP A 4 13.56 -5.31 -14.98
CA ASP A 4 12.66 -6.10 -14.12
C ASP A 4 12.20 -7.41 -14.81
N ALA A 5 12.33 -7.49 -16.13
CA ALA A 5 12.05 -8.71 -16.90
C ALA A 5 13.28 -9.65 -17.03
N LEU A 6 14.50 -9.13 -16.92
CA LEU A 6 15.73 -9.91 -17.02
C LEU A 6 15.81 -11.09 -16.03
N PRO A 7 15.41 -10.95 -14.75
CA PRO A 7 15.41 -12.08 -13.81
C PRO A 7 14.49 -13.21 -14.25
N ILE A 8 13.34 -12.91 -14.86
CA ILE A 8 12.38 -13.93 -15.32
C ILE A 8 13.03 -14.81 -16.37
N PHE A 9 13.68 -14.23 -17.37
CA PHE A 9 14.37 -14.96 -18.43
C PHE A 9 15.56 -15.75 -17.89
N GLY A 10 16.40 -15.12 -17.05
CA GLY A 10 17.58 -15.78 -16.46
C GLY A 10 17.22 -17.00 -15.63
N PHE A 11 16.27 -16.86 -14.70
CA PHE A 11 15.85 -17.96 -13.84
C PHE A 11 15.00 -19.01 -14.56
N SER A 12 14.30 -18.65 -15.65
CA SER A 12 13.63 -19.65 -16.51
C SER A 12 14.64 -20.55 -17.23
N SER A 13 15.78 -20.01 -17.67
CA SER A 13 16.85 -20.80 -18.28
C SER A 13 17.51 -21.74 -17.25
N LEU A 14 17.82 -21.21 -16.06
CA LEU A 14 18.39 -22.01 -14.98
C LEU A 14 17.42 -23.12 -14.51
N LEU A 15 16.11 -22.84 -14.50
CA LEU A 15 15.09 -23.82 -14.16
C LEU A 15 15.08 -25.00 -15.14
N ALA A 16 15.39 -24.77 -16.43
CA ALA A 16 15.45 -25.81 -17.44
C ALA A 16 16.73 -26.68 -17.34
N GLU A 17 17.77 -26.20 -16.68
CA GLU A 17 19.07 -26.85 -16.56
C GLU A 17 19.30 -27.54 -15.21
N THR A 18 18.52 -27.18 -14.16
CA THR A 18 18.72 -27.73 -12.81
C THR A 18 17.95 -29.04 -12.62
N GLU A 19 18.60 -30.04 -12.02
CA GLU A 19 17.98 -31.30 -11.56
C GLU A 19 17.60 -31.23 -10.07
N SER A 20 18.04 -30.22 -9.35
CA SER A 20 17.77 -30.03 -7.93
C SER A 20 16.33 -29.56 -7.70
N LYS A 21 15.56 -30.35 -6.96
CA LYS A 21 14.17 -29.99 -6.62
C LYS A 21 14.05 -28.76 -5.74
N GLU A 22 15.04 -28.50 -4.91
CA GLU A 22 15.11 -27.34 -4.02
C GLU A 22 15.42 -26.06 -4.82
N GLU A 23 16.41 -26.10 -5.72
CA GLU A 23 16.73 -25.00 -6.62
C GLU A 23 15.57 -24.69 -7.57
N CYS A 24 14.85 -25.71 -8.08
CA CYS A 24 13.63 -25.52 -8.86
C CYS A 24 12.59 -24.69 -8.12
N GLN A 25 12.35 -24.99 -6.85
CA GLN A 25 11.39 -24.25 -6.03
C GLN A 25 11.81 -22.79 -5.81
N ASP A 26 13.09 -22.57 -5.57
CA ASP A 26 13.64 -21.22 -5.39
C ASP A 26 13.53 -20.41 -6.69
N TYR A 27 13.89 -20.97 -7.84
CA TYR A 27 13.77 -20.29 -9.14
C TYR A 27 12.32 -19.97 -9.50
N ILE A 28 11.39 -20.91 -9.28
CA ILE A 28 9.96 -20.70 -9.49
C ILE A 28 9.48 -19.53 -8.64
N LYS A 29 9.87 -19.49 -7.37
CA LYS A 29 9.49 -18.39 -6.46
C LYS A 29 10.02 -17.04 -6.94
N ILE A 30 11.29 -16.97 -7.36
CA ILE A 30 11.87 -15.74 -7.89
C ILE A 30 11.13 -15.28 -9.15
N ILE A 31 10.79 -16.21 -10.06
CA ILE A 31 10.01 -15.91 -11.27
C ILE A 31 8.64 -15.36 -10.90
N GLN A 32 7.94 -16.00 -9.94
CA GLN A 32 6.62 -15.54 -9.48
C GLN A 32 6.68 -14.16 -8.85
N ASP A 33 7.63 -13.91 -7.95
CA ASP A 33 7.80 -12.62 -7.28
C ASP A 33 8.07 -11.47 -8.30
N ASN A 34 8.85 -11.75 -9.35
CA ASN A 34 9.12 -10.79 -10.42
C ASN A 34 7.92 -10.59 -11.35
N ASN A 35 7.15 -11.64 -11.66
CA ASN A 35 5.90 -11.52 -12.41
C ASN A 35 4.89 -10.64 -11.65
N ASP A 36 4.72 -10.85 -10.35
CA ASP A 36 3.83 -10.05 -9.51
C ASP A 36 4.26 -8.58 -9.46
N LEU A 37 5.57 -8.33 -9.44
CA LEU A 37 6.12 -6.98 -9.52
C LEU A 37 5.80 -6.32 -10.87
N LEU A 38 5.98 -7.06 -11.97
CA LEU A 38 5.71 -6.57 -13.33
C LEU A 38 4.22 -6.25 -13.53
N LEU A 39 3.33 -7.14 -13.08
CA LEU A 39 1.88 -6.90 -13.14
C LEU A 39 1.47 -5.67 -12.34
N ARG A 40 2.06 -5.47 -11.15
CA ARG A 40 1.85 -4.25 -10.36
C ARG A 40 2.35 -3.00 -11.09
N LEU A 41 3.54 -3.05 -11.71
CA LEU A 41 4.07 -1.95 -12.51
C LEU A 41 3.13 -1.56 -13.65
N ILE A 42 2.63 -2.55 -14.39
CA ILE A 42 1.70 -2.32 -15.50
C ILE A 42 0.41 -1.67 -14.98
N SER A 43 -0.16 -2.19 -13.89
CA SER A 43 -1.35 -1.63 -13.26
C SER A 43 -1.13 -0.19 -12.80
N ASP A 44 0.00 0.08 -12.14
CA ASP A 44 0.38 1.41 -11.66
C ASP A 44 0.49 2.42 -12.82
N ILE A 45 1.12 2.01 -13.94
CA ILE A 45 1.28 2.85 -15.13
C ILE A 45 -0.09 3.12 -15.79
N LEU A 46 -0.97 2.11 -15.88
CA LEU A 46 -2.32 2.27 -16.42
C LEU A 46 -3.18 3.18 -15.54
N ASP A 47 -3.10 3.04 -14.22
CA ASP A 47 -3.80 3.94 -13.30
C ASP A 47 -3.30 5.37 -13.45
N LEU A 48 -1.99 5.58 -13.53
CA LEU A 48 -1.39 6.89 -13.75
C LEU A 48 -1.84 7.51 -15.08
N ALA A 49 -1.82 6.74 -16.18
CA ALA A 49 -2.27 7.20 -17.48
C ALA A 49 -3.76 7.61 -17.48
N LYS A 50 -4.63 6.84 -16.80
CA LYS A 50 -6.05 7.18 -16.64
C LYS A 50 -6.23 8.45 -15.81
N ILE A 51 -5.44 8.64 -14.75
CA ILE A 51 -5.46 9.83 -13.92
C ILE A 51 -5.07 11.07 -14.74
N GLU A 52 -3.98 10.99 -15.52
CA GLU A 52 -3.50 12.08 -16.37
C GLU A 52 -4.47 12.42 -17.51
N ALA A 53 -5.14 11.41 -18.07
CA ALA A 53 -6.16 11.60 -19.08
C ALA A 53 -7.51 12.10 -18.55
N GLY A 54 -7.68 12.19 -17.22
CA GLY A 54 -8.97 12.53 -16.59
C GLY A 54 -10.05 11.48 -16.80
N THR A 55 -9.68 10.25 -17.17
CA THR A 55 -10.60 9.12 -17.45
C THR A 55 -10.68 8.12 -16.30
N PHE A 56 -10.14 8.49 -15.14
CA PHE A 56 -10.16 7.65 -13.94
C PHE A 56 -11.55 7.70 -13.30
N ASN A 57 -12.31 6.64 -13.47
CA ASN A 57 -13.69 6.57 -12.98
C ASN A 57 -13.74 6.01 -11.56
N PHE A 58 -14.58 6.63 -10.73
CA PHE A 58 -14.91 6.18 -9.39
C PHE A 58 -16.33 5.60 -9.36
N VAL A 59 -16.49 4.52 -8.60
CA VAL A 59 -17.80 3.89 -8.35
C VAL A 59 -18.12 4.08 -6.86
N TYR A 60 -18.81 5.16 -6.55
CA TYR A 60 -19.18 5.48 -5.17
C TYR A 60 -20.34 4.63 -4.70
N ALA A 61 -20.21 4.10 -3.49
CA ALA A 61 -21.24 3.34 -2.80
C ALA A 61 -21.11 3.55 -1.27
N ASP A 62 -22.14 3.19 -0.53
CA ASP A 62 -22.07 3.11 0.92
C ASP A 62 -21.11 1.99 1.32
N LEU A 63 -20.19 2.26 2.24
CA LEU A 63 -19.13 1.38 2.68
C LEU A 63 -19.10 1.27 4.20
N ASP A 64 -19.25 0.07 4.72
CA ASP A 64 -18.94 -0.23 6.12
C ASP A 64 -17.40 -0.29 6.29
N VAL A 65 -16.86 0.75 6.92
CA VAL A 65 -15.41 0.90 7.18
C VAL A 65 -14.88 -0.25 8.03
N ASN A 66 -15.63 -0.68 9.03
CA ASN A 66 -15.20 -1.72 9.96
C ASN A 66 -15.09 -3.08 9.27
N GLU A 67 -16.07 -3.40 8.41
CA GLU A 67 -16.05 -4.64 7.63
C GLU A 67 -14.84 -4.66 6.70
N VAL A 68 -14.66 -3.61 5.90
CA VAL A 68 -13.58 -3.55 4.91
C VAL A 68 -12.19 -3.50 5.54
N CYS A 69 -12.00 -2.73 6.61
CA CYS A 69 -10.72 -2.72 7.33
C CYS A 69 -10.42 -4.09 7.96
N SER A 70 -11.42 -4.77 8.51
CA SER A 70 -11.25 -6.12 9.05
C SER A 70 -10.91 -7.15 7.96
N GLU A 71 -11.51 -7.04 6.78
CA GLU A 71 -11.20 -7.86 5.60
C GLU A 71 -9.73 -7.66 5.16
N ILE A 72 -9.28 -6.41 5.08
CA ILE A 72 -7.90 -6.07 4.72
C ILE A 72 -6.91 -6.67 5.74
N ILE A 73 -7.16 -6.46 7.03
CA ILE A 73 -6.29 -6.98 8.11
C ILE A 73 -6.22 -8.50 8.06
N LYS A 74 -7.36 -9.18 7.90
CA LYS A 74 -7.41 -10.64 7.81
C LYS A 74 -6.65 -11.19 6.60
N SER A 75 -6.85 -10.61 5.42
CA SER A 75 -6.16 -11.05 4.20
C SER A 75 -4.67 -10.75 4.24
N THR A 76 -4.27 -9.63 4.82
CA THR A 76 -2.86 -9.26 4.98
C THR A 76 -2.18 -10.09 6.05
N GLY A 77 -2.87 -10.39 7.16
CA GLY A 77 -2.33 -11.20 8.27
C GLY A 77 -1.80 -12.56 7.84
N MET A 78 -2.37 -13.17 6.79
CA MET A 78 -1.88 -14.42 6.21
C MET A 78 -0.50 -14.29 5.53
N LYS A 79 -0.09 -13.08 5.19
CA LYS A 79 1.19 -12.77 4.51
C LYS A 79 2.26 -12.25 5.46
N VAL A 80 1.89 -11.90 6.69
CA VAL A 80 2.84 -11.40 7.70
C VAL A 80 3.81 -12.51 8.09
N LYS A 81 5.08 -12.20 8.09
CA LYS A 81 6.17 -13.10 8.52
C LYS A 81 6.92 -12.45 9.68
N GLY A 82 7.47 -13.29 10.57
CA GLY A 82 8.26 -12.82 11.72
C GLY A 82 7.40 -12.26 12.86
N ASP A 83 8.00 -11.42 13.71
CA ASP A 83 7.42 -10.91 14.97
C ASP A 83 6.68 -9.58 14.76
N ILE A 84 5.90 -9.47 13.67
CA ILE A 84 5.07 -8.30 13.40
C ILE A 84 3.66 -8.55 13.88
N LYS A 85 3.12 -7.64 14.71
CA LYS A 85 1.71 -7.64 15.13
C LYS A 85 0.93 -6.69 14.22
N LEU A 86 -0.06 -7.22 13.51
CA LEU A 86 -0.98 -6.45 12.70
C LEU A 86 -2.27 -6.21 13.48
N LEU A 87 -2.65 -4.95 13.67
CA LEU A 87 -3.77 -4.54 14.50
C LEU A 87 -4.78 -3.72 13.70
N PHE A 88 -6.06 -3.81 14.08
CA PHE A 88 -7.10 -2.89 13.66
C PHE A 88 -7.62 -2.10 14.86
N GLU A 89 -7.40 -0.79 14.84
CA GLU A 89 -7.82 0.16 15.88
C GLU A 89 -9.21 0.72 15.52
N LYS A 90 -10.25 -0.06 15.82
CA LYS A 90 -11.65 0.32 15.60
C LYS A 90 -12.06 1.41 16.58
N GLN A 91 -12.50 2.58 16.09
CA GLN A 91 -12.86 3.73 16.92
C GLN A 91 -14.38 3.83 17.15
N ILE A 92 -15.19 3.54 16.15
CA ILE A 92 -16.64 3.73 16.15
C ILE A 92 -17.32 2.37 15.92
N PRO A 93 -18.36 2.00 16.68
CA PRO A 93 -19.06 0.71 16.53
C PRO A 93 -19.60 0.48 15.11
N GLU A 94 -20.20 1.53 14.52
CA GLU A 94 -20.73 1.53 13.15
C GLU A 94 -20.18 2.76 12.44
N CYS A 95 -19.46 2.55 11.35
CA CYS A 95 -18.83 3.62 10.59
C CYS A 95 -19.05 3.39 9.11
N HIS A 96 -19.90 4.23 8.52
CA HIS A 96 -20.23 4.20 7.09
C HIS A 96 -19.73 5.45 6.40
N ILE A 97 -19.17 5.29 5.18
CA ILE A 97 -18.75 6.41 4.32
C ILE A 97 -19.22 6.14 2.90
N TYR A 98 -19.52 7.21 2.16
CA TYR A 98 -19.87 7.11 0.74
C TYR A 98 -18.60 7.27 -0.11
N THR A 99 -18.06 6.15 -0.61
CA THR A 99 -16.77 6.13 -1.27
C THR A 99 -16.64 4.98 -2.27
N ASP A 100 -15.55 4.95 -3.05
CA ASP A 100 -15.20 3.81 -3.89
C ASP A 100 -14.41 2.77 -3.09
N LYS A 101 -15.03 1.60 -2.84
CA LYS A 101 -14.44 0.48 -2.09
C LYS A 101 -13.07 0.07 -2.64
N ASN A 102 -12.94 -0.06 -3.95
CA ASN A 102 -11.71 -0.57 -4.56
C ASN A 102 -10.55 0.43 -4.39
N ARG A 103 -10.83 1.71 -4.56
CA ARG A 103 -9.84 2.77 -4.40
C ARG A 103 -9.46 2.98 -2.94
N PHE A 104 -10.43 2.93 -2.06
CA PHE A 104 -10.19 2.94 -0.61
C PHE A 104 -9.28 1.78 -0.18
N MET A 105 -9.60 0.54 -0.59
CA MET A 105 -8.77 -0.63 -0.31
C MET A 105 -7.38 -0.52 -0.94
N GLN A 106 -7.26 0.02 -2.16
CA GLN A 106 -5.99 0.22 -2.85
C GLN A 106 -5.05 1.12 -2.04
N VAL A 107 -5.55 2.25 -1.51
CA VAL A 107 -4.74 3.17 -0.70
C VAL A 107 -4.27 2.51 0.59
N ILE A 108 -5.20 1.91 1.36
CA ILE A 108 -4.87 1.24 2.63
C ILE A 108 -3.88 0.09 2.40
N THR A 109 -4.12 -0.75 1.40
CA THR A 109 -3.24 -1.88 1.09
C THR A 109 -1.85 -1.40 0.69
N ASN A 110 -1.74 -0.29 -0.04
CA ASN A 110 -0.44 0.32 -0.37
C ASN A 110 0.31 0.76 0.89
N PHE A 111 -0.38 1.42 1.83
CA PHE A 111 0.22 1.83 3.11
C PHE A 111 0.67 0.63 3.94
N ILE A 112 -0.17 -0.41 4.06
CA ILE A 112 0.17 -1.63 4.81
C ILE A 112 1.37 -2.35 4.16
N ASN A 113 1.41 -2.46 2.83
CA ASN A 113 2.55 -3.07 2.13
C ASN A 113 3.84 -2.29 2.35
N ASN A 114 3.77 -0.96 2.40
CA ASN A 114 4.94 -0.14 2.76
C ASN A 114 5.34 -0.37 4.21
N ALA A 115 4.40 -0.41 5.15
CA ALA A 115 4.66 -0.71 6.55
C ALA A 115 5.34 -2.08 6.72
N LEU A 116 4.80 -3.13 6.08
CA LEU A 116 5.39 -4.49 6.11
C LEU A 116 6.79 -4.57 5.52
N LYS A 117 7.08 -3.74 4.52
CA LYS A 117 8.40 -3.69 3.87
C LYS A 117 9.47 -3.07 4.75
N PHE A 118 9.10 -2.10 5.58
CA PHE A 118 10.03 -1.29 6.37
C PHE A 118 9.97 -1.57 7.88
N THR A 119 9.13 -2.51 8.31
CA THR A 119 9.05 -2.99 9.69
C THR A 119 9.54 -4.43 9.74
N HIS A 120 10.61 -4.70 10.48
CA HIS A 120 11.15 -6.04 10.62
C HIS A 120 10.56 -6.77 11.83
N GLU A 121 10.27 -6.01 12.90
CA GLU A 121 9.65 -6.46 14.14
C GLU A 121 8.80 -5.33 14.73
N GLY A 122 7.82 -5.67 15.55
CA GLY A 122 6.98 -4.70 16.24
C GLY A 122 5.52 -4.68 15.76
N THR A 123 4.97 -3.50 15.49
CA THR A 123 3.53 -3.35 15.28
C THR A 123 3.22 -2.54 14.03
N ILE A 124 2.19 -3.00 13.29
CA ILE A 124 1.54 -2.24 12.23
C ILE A 124 0.06 -2.12 12.62
N ALA A 125 -0.42 -0.89 12.75
CA ALA A 125 -1.80 -0.60 13.15
C ALA A 125 -2.51 0.14 12.02
N LEU A 126 -3.60 -0.44 11.52
CA LEU A 126 -4.61 0.25 10.70
C LEU A 126 -5.65 0.83 11.64
N GLY A 127 -5.98 2.10 11.47
CA GLY A 127 -7.01 2.74 12.26
C GLY A 127 -7.65 3.91 11.54
N TYR A 128 -8.66 4.51 12.18
CA TYR A 128 -9.30 5.71 11.71
C TYR A 128 -9.81 6.54 12.89
N GLU A 129 -9.97 7.84 12.68
CA GLU A 129 -10.52 8.76 13.65
C GLU A 129 -11.42 9.80 12.97
N GLN A 130 -12.54 10.13 13.58
CA GLN A 130 -13.36 11.24 13.13
C GLN A 130 -12.74 12.54 13.64
N ILE A 131 -12.23 13.38 12.72
CA ILE A 131 -11.58 14.64 13.07
C ILE A 131 -12.54 15.84 13.05
N SER A 132 -13.69 15.69 12.41
CA SER A 132 -14.80 16.64 12.47
C SER A 132 -16.12 15.96 12.09
N SER A 133 -17.25 16.69 12.17
CA SER A 133 -18.55 16.18 11.67
C SER A 133 -18.58 15.89 10.17
N GLN A 134 -17.61 16.41 9.41
CA GLN A 134 -17.56 16.30 7.94
C GLN A 134 -16.30 15.61 7.44
N LYS A 135 -15.40 15.15 8.31
CA LYS A 135 -14.12 14.61 7.90
C LYS A 135 -13.67 13.45 8.80
N ILE A 136 -13.28 12.34 8.17
CA ILE A 136 -12.70 11.17 8.82
C ILE A 136 -11.28 10.97 8.30
N LYS A 137 -10.36 10.61 9.20
CA LYS A 137 -8.96 10.34 8.91
C LYS A 137 -8.68 8.85 9.09
N PHE A 138 -8.10 8.24 8.09
CA PHE A 138 -7.60 6.87 8.09
C PHE A 138 -6.08 6.88 8.19
N TYR A 139 -5.50 5.94 8.91
CA TYR A 139 -4.05 5.85 9.05
C TYR A 139 -3.56 4.41 9.13
N VAL A 140 -2.33 4.22 8.68
CA VAL A 140 -1.52 3.03 8.93
C VAL A 140 -0.25 3.51 9.62
N ARG A 141 -0.08 3.07 10.88
CA ARG A 141 1.07 3.39 11.72
C ARG A 141 1.93 2.15 11.88
N ASP A 142 3.23 2.31 11.68
CA ASP A 142 4.24 1.27 11.85
C ASP A 142 5.32 1.69 12.85
N THR A 143 6.01 0.71 13.42
CA THR A 143 7.17 0.88 14.29
C THR A 143 8.48 0.55 13.57
N GLY A 144 8.51 0.76 12.26
CA GLY A 144 9.65 0.44 11.41
C GLY A 144 10.77 1.48 11.46
N VAL A 145 11.59 1.49 10.42
CA VAL A 145 12.79 2.33 10.35
C VAL A 145 12.51 3.83 10.24
N GLY A 146 11.27 4.23 9.97
CA GLY A 146 10.91 5.63 9.76
C GLY A 146 11.50 6.24 8.49
N ILE A 147 11.30 7.56 8.33
CA ILE A 147 11.70 8.32 7.16
C ILE A 147 12.55 9.51 7.58
N PRO A 148 13.76 9.70 6.99
CA PRO A 148 14.56 10.88 7.24
C PRO A 148 13.82 12.18 6.90
N ALA A 149 13.95 13.22 7.74
CA ALA A 149 13.21 14.47 7.62
C ALA A 149 13.35 15.15 6.24
N ASN A 150 14.52 15.06 5.63
CA ASN A 150 14.81 15.61 4.31
C ASN A 150 14.09 14.87 3.16
N LYS A 151 13.52 13.70 3.41
CA LYS A 151 12.81 12.88 2.41
C LYS A 151 11.28 12.91 2.57
N ILE A 152 10.76 13.37 3.71
CA ILE A 152 9.32 13.37 4.01
C ILE A 152 8.52 14.07 2.90
N ASN A 153 8.97 15.22 2.44
CA ASN A 153 8.24 16.02 1.44
C ASN A 153 8.19 15.36 0.05
N SER A 154 9.12 14.46 -0.25
CA SER A 154 9.22 13.81 -1.56
C SER A 154 8.63 12.40 -1.63
N VAL A 155 8.14 11.81 -0.53
CA VAL A 155 7.66 10.42 -0.53
C VAL A 155 6.44 10.19 -1.44
N PHE A 156 5.65 11.23 -1.72
CA PHE A 156 4.51 11.19 -2.62
C PHE A 156 4.85 11.59 -4.06
N GLU A 157 6.12 11.87 -4.37
CA GLU A 157 6.57 12.13 -5.73
C GLU A 157 6.73 10.82 -6.50
N ARG A 158 6.64 10.92 -7.84
CA ARG A 158 6.74 9.74 -8.72
C ARG A 158 8.18 9.22 -8.76
N PHE A 159 8.33 7.89 -8.78
CA PHE A 159 9.61 7.19 -8.88
C PHE A 159 10.58 7.42 -7.72
N VAL A 160 10.11 8.02 -6.62
CA VAL A 160 10.93 8.20 -5.42
C VAL A 160 11.00 6.89 -4.64
N LYS A 161 12.22 6.48 -4.33
CA LYS A 161 12.53 5.34 -3.44
C LYS A 161 13.43 5.85 -2.32
N LEU A 162 13.04 5.55 -1.08
CA LEU A 162 13.86 5.92 0.10
C LEU A 162 15.15 5.10 0.18
N ASN A 163 15.11 3.86 -0.35
CA ASN A 163 16.25 2.96 -0.47
C ASN A 163 16.25 2.33 -1.87
N ASN A 164 17.36 2.47 -2.60
CA ASN A 164 17.50 1.93 -3.96
C ASN A 164 17.45 0.41 -4.04
N PHE A 165 17.74 -0.28 -2.93
CA PHE A 165 17.68 -1.75 -2.84
C PHE A 165 16.30 -2.27 -2.45
N ALA A 166 15.38 -1.39 -2.02
CA ALA A 166 14.05 -1.81 -1.63
C ALA A 166 13.18 -2.06 -2.88
N GLN A 167 12.62 -3.29 -2.97
CA GLN A 167 11.67 -3.66 -4.02
C GLN A 167 10.49 -2.69 -4.07
N GLY A 168 10.06 -2.30 -5.28
CA GLY A 168 8.88 -1.45 -5.50
C GLY A 168 9.05 -0.54 -6.70
N THR A 169 7.92 -0.04 -7.20
CA THR A 169 7.83 0.78 -8.41
C THR A 169 8.19 2.25 -8.17
N GLY A 170 8.02 2.74 -6.93
CA GLY A 170 8.08 4.16 -6.60
C GLY A 170 6.86 4.96 -7.10
N LEU A 171 5.81 4.27 -7.56
CA LEU A 171 4.58 4.90 -8.06
C LEU A 171 3.42 4.81 -7.04
N GLY A 172 3.41 3.81 -6.17
CA GLY A 172 2.27 3.53 -5.32
C GLY A 172 1.78 4.72 -4.48
N LEU A 173 2.69 5.43 -3.78
CA LEU A 173 2.30 6.59 -2.96
C LEU A 173 1.82 7.78 -3.82
N SER A 174 2.40 8.00 -4.99
CA SER A 174 1.95 9.07 -5.90
C SER A 174 0.57 8.77 -6.49
N ILE A 175 0.25 7.51 -6.75
CA ILE A 175 -1.08 7.05 -7.16
C ILE A 175 -2.07 7.25 -6.00
N CYS A 176 -1.70 6.85 -4.76
CA CYS A 176 -2.52 7.11 -3.59
C CYS A 176 -2.85 8.59 -3.44
N LYS A 177 -1.87 9.49 -3.62
CA LYS A 177 -2.08 10.93 -3.59
C LYS A 177 -3.09 11.38 -4.63
N SER A 178 -2.96 10.89 -5.86
CA SER A 178 -3.89 11.24 -6.94
C SER A 178 -5.31 10.73 -6.67
N ILE A 179 -5.46 9.49 -6.18
CA ILE A 179 -6.75 8.91 -5.79
C ILE A 179 -7.41 9.76 -4.71
N ILE A 180 -6.71 10.00 -3.61
CA ILE A 180 -7.27 10.74 -2.45
C ILE A 180 -7.62 12.19 -2.83
N THR A 181 -6.79 12.85 -3.64
CA THR A 181 -7.09 14.21 -4.13
C THR A 181 -8.38 14.23 -4.96
N GLN A 182 -8.61 13.24 -5.83
CA GLN A 182 -9.84 13.15 -6.61
C GLN A 182 -11.08 12.75 -5.79
N MET A 183 -10.86 12.12 -4.64
CA MET A 183 -11.90 11.81 -3.64
C MET A 183 -12.11 12.96 -2.63
N GLU A 184 -11.61 14.17 -2.94
CA GLU A 184 -11.72 15.38 -2.12
C GLU A 184 -11.08 15.24 -0.73
N GLY A 185 -10.10 14.34 -0.60
CA GLY A 185 -9.33 14.09 0.62
C GLY A 185 -7.96 14.76 0.62
N GLU A 186 -7.31 14.65 1.75
CA GLU A 186 -5.92 15.02 1.97
C GLU A 186 -5.10 13.77 2.33
N ILE A 187 -3.83 13.74 1.97
CA ILE A 187 -2.93 12.63 2.27
C ILE A 187 -1.61 13.16 2.84
N GLY A 188 -1.06 12.43 3.79
CA GLY A 188 0.19 12.84 4.43
C GLY A 188 0.92 11.70 5.12
N VAL A 189 2.06 12.05 5.72
CA VAL A 189 2.86 11.16 6.54
C VAL A 189 3.49 11.92 7.69
N ASP A 190 3.41 11.34 8.88
CA ASP A 190 4.14 11.75 10.06
C ASP A 190 5.18 10.66 10.35
N SER A 191 6.47 11.00 10.39
CA SER A 191 7.50 10.01 10.58
C SER A 191 8.73 10.59 11.27
N THR A 192 9.39 9.74 12.05
CA THR A 192 10.68 10.02 12.65
C THR A 192 11.62 8.86 12.35
N GLU A 193 12.80 9.15 11.82
CA GLU A 193 13.80 8.13 11.53
C GLU A 193 14.13 7.34 12.79
N GLY A 194 14.09 6.01 12.70
CA GLY A 194 14.29 5.09 13.82
C GLY A 194 13.07 4.87 14.73
N ALA A 195 11.95 5.56 14.52
CA ALA A 195 10.76 5.46 15.39
C ALA A 195 9.47 5.04 14.64
N GLY A 196 9.57 4.81 13.33
CA GLY A 196 8.45 4.39 12.50
C GLY A 196 7.75 5.52 11.75
N SER A 197 6.64 5.19 11.09
CA SER A 197 5.87 6.12 10.27
C SER A 197 4.37 5.96 10.52
N CYS A 198 3.64 7.04 10.26
CA CYS A 198 2.19 7.05 10.22
C CYS A 198 1.74 7.69 8.89
N PHE A 199 1.39 6.85 7.93
CA PHE A 199 0.78 7.29 6.68
C PHE A 199 -0.72 7.47 6.90
N TRP A 200 -1.26 8.60 6.46
CA TRP A 200 -2.66 8.91 6.68
C TRP A 200 -3.30 9.60 5.48
N PHE A 201 -4.62 9.48 5.39
CA PHE A 201 -5.45 10.26 4.48
C PHE A 201 -6.77 10.61 5.12
N THR A 202 -7.44 11.63 4.59
CA THR A 202 -8.77 12.01 5.01
C THR A 202 -9.76 11.82 3.87
N LEU A 203 -11.02 11.57 4.24
CA LEU A 203 -12.15 11.57 3.30
C LEU A 203 -13.30 12.42 3.86
N PRO A 204 -14.19 12.93 2.99
CA PRO A 204 -15.46 13.48 3.43
C PRO A 204 -16.25 12.46 4.23
N TYR A 205 -16.86 12.91 5.32
CA TYR A 205 -17.68 12.11 6.21
C TYR A 205 -19.00 12.81 6.46
N HIS A 206 -20.08 12.12 6.22
CA HIS A 206 -21.41 12.61 6.54
C HIS A 206 -22.02 11.61 7.51
N THR A 207 -22.27 12.06 8.75
CA THR A 207 -23.10 11.30 9.67
C THR A 207 -24.53 11.35 9.12
N ASN A 208 -25.11 10.19 8.83
CA ASN A 208 -26.56 10.11 8.66
C ASN A 208 -27.18 10.46 10.01
N GLU A 209 -27.65 11.71 10.17
CA GLU A 209 -28.54 12.08 11.26
C GLU A 209 -29.92 11.45 11.05
#